data_18977df78c6b785312c5b86d662de13d
#
_entry.id   18977df78c6b785312c5b86d662de13d
#
_cell.length_a   1.000
_cell.length_b   1.000
_cell.length_c   1.000
_cell.angle_alpha   90.00
_cell.angle_beta   90.00
_cell.angle_gamma   90.00
#
_symmetry.space_group_name_H-M   'P 1'
#
loop_
_entity.id
_entity.type
_entity.pdbx_description
1 polymer ?
#
loop_
_entity_poly.entity_id
_entity_poly.type
_entity_poly.pdbx_seq_one_letter_code
_entity_poly.pdbx_strand_id
1 'polypeptide(L)'
;KLNFGTKWNLRDIMRHKARSIMTLFGIIGCTLLIIASFGMRDTMNNYVDVFYNKAINYNSKINLSDSATNEESIKLANDYEADFASINSVKVKDQTMTIEMYDIKYDRVKFLDQKMKFFKLENNGVYICERVAEKFELKVGDEFEFTPYGEEKSYTVKVVGIIHTITEVAVMTLDYAKSIGFVYHINTLYTDYQNIATSNLIPSVQTKDSIIKSFDTFMSLMKLSVTCLIIAAFILGGIVLYNLGVMSFMERYREMATLKVVGFKDKKIGRLLISQN
;
A
#
# COMPACT_ATOMS: atom_id res chain seq x y z
N LYS A 1 -20.74 -4.44 43.31
CA LYS A 1 -19.88 -5.32 44.15
C LYS A 1 -19.27 -6.38 43.24
N LEU A 2 -17.94 -6.40 43.06
CA LEU A 2 -17.23 -7.43 42.29
C LEU A 2 -17.40 -8.78 42.92
N ASN A 3 -17.64 -9.81 42.09
CA ASN A 3 -17.76 -11.20 42.55
C ASN A 3 -16.43 -11.67 43.16
N PHE A 4 -16.48 -12.66 44.06
CA PHE A 4 -15.30 -13.17 44.79
C PHE A 4 -14.18 -13.60 43.83
N GLY A 5 -14.51 -14.32 42.76
CA GLY A 5 -13.54 -14.75 41.72
C GLY A 5 -12.84 -13.59 41.04
N THR A 6 -13.58 -12.52 40.69
CA THR A 6 -13.00 -11.32 40.04
C THR A 6 -12.04 -10.58 40.99
N LYS A 7 -12.36 -10.50 42.29
CA LYS A 7 -11.47 -9.90 43.29
C LYS A 7 -10.18 -10.74 43.49
N TRP A 8 -10.30 -12.04 43.44
CA TRP A 8 -9.16 -12.96 43.55
C TRP A 8 -8.22 -12.81 42.35
N ASN A 9 -8.76 -12.86 41.14
CA ASN A 9 -7.97 -12.72 39.94
C ASN A 9 -7.28 -11.33 39.85
N LEU A 10 -7.98 -10.25 40.25
CA LEU A 10 -7.37 -8.93 40.30
C LEU A 10 -6.21 -8.84 41.29
N ARG A 11 -6.34 -9.50 42.43
CA ARG A 11 -5.29 -9.56 43.46
C ARG A 11 -4.08 -10.38 42.98
N ASP A 12 -4.30 -11.46 42.23
CA ASP A 12 -3.25 -12.28 41.64
C ASP A 12 -2.47 -11.51 40.56
N ILE A 13 -3.16 -10.80 39.67
CA ILE A 13 -2.56 -9.89 38.67
C ILE A 13 -1.70 -8.82 39.37
N MET A 14 -2.20 -8.24 40.46
CA MET A 14 -1.48 -7.21 41.20
C MET A 14 -0.27 -7.77 41.97
N ARG A 15 -0.28 -9.05 42.36
CA ARG A 15 0.81 -9.70 43.02
C ARG A 15 1.96 -10.04 42.07
N HIS A 16 1.66 -10.36 40.82
CA HIS A 16 2.62 -10.74 39.77
C HIS A 16 2.65 -9.78 38.59
N LYS A 17 2.71 -8.47 38.86
CA LYS A 17 2.62 -7.42 37.87
C LYS A 17 3.55 -7.59 36.66
N ALA A 18 4.82 -7.90 36.89
CA ALA A 18 5.81 -8.02 35.80
C ALA A 18 5.43 -9.16 34.83
N ARG A 19 4.98 -10.31 35.34
CA ARG A 19 4.54 -11.45 34.52
C ARG A 19 3.29 -11.09 33.71
N SER A 20 2.27 -10.56 34.39
CA SER A 20 1.01 -10.19 33.74
C SER A 20 1.23 -9.16 32.62
N ILE A 21 2.12 -8.18 32.84
CA ILE A 21 2.52 -7.20 31.85
C ILE A 21 3.24 -7.88 30.67
N MET A 22 4.22 -8.75 30.91
CA MET A 22 4.93 -9.47 29.83
C MET A 22 3.99 -10.33 28.98
N THR A 23 3.07 -11.04 29.64
CA THR A 23 2.06 -11.84 28.93
C THR A 23 1.13 -10.98 28.09
N LEU A 24 0.66 -9.86 28.66
CA LEU A 24 -0.18 -8.91 27.94
C LEU A 24 0.52 -8.38 26.70
N PHE A 25 1.77 -7.95 26.80
CA PHE A 25 2.56 -7.50 25.64
C PHE A 25 2.77 -8.63 24.63
N GLY A 26 3.00 -9.86 25.06
CA GLY A 26 3.11 -11.02 24.18
C GLY A 26 1.83 -11.25 23.37
N ILE A 27 0.68 -11.27 24.02
CA ILE A 27 -0.63 -11.49 23.37
C ILE A 27 -0.95 -10.32 22.42
N ILE A 28 -0.77 -9.08 22.87
CA ILE A 28 -1.00 -7.89 22.03
C ILE A 28 -0.08 -7.93 20.82
N GLY A 29 1.21 -8.22 20.99
CA GLY A 29 2.17 -8.29 19.89
C GLY A 29 1.81 -9.34 18.86
N CYS A 30 1.47 -10.56 19.28
CA CYS A 30 1.02 -11.62 18.38
C CYS A 30 -0.27 -11.25 17.64
N THR A 31 -1.24 -10.67 18.35
CA THR A 31 -2.52 -10.25 17.76
C THR A 31 -2.31 -9.14 16.73
N LEU A 32 -1.48 -8.14 17.02
CA LEU A 32 -1.14 -7.07 16.08
C LEU A 32 -0.45 -7.61 14.83
N LEU A 33 0.49 -8.55 14.97
CA LEU A 33 1.14 -9.18 13.82
C LEU A 33 0.15 -9.92 12.93
N ILE A 34 -0.80 -10.65 13.51
CA ILE A 34 -1.84 -11.36 12.76
C ILE A 34 -2.74 -10.35 12.02
N ILE A 35 -3.25 -9.33 12.71
CA ILE A 35 -4.12 -8.31 12.11
C ILE A 35 -3.38 -7.57 10.99
N ALA A 36 -2.14 -7.15 11.22
CA ALA A 36 -1.33 -6.46 10.22
C ALA A 36 -1.08 -7.34 8.99
N SER A 37 -0.78 -8.62 9.18
CA SER A 37 -0.52 -9.57 8.09
C SER A 37 -1.76 -9.81 7.23
N PHE A 38 -2.93 -10.03 7.83
CA PHE A 38 -4.18 -10.18 7.08
C PHE A 38 -4.60 -8.87 6.42
N GLY A 39 -4.48 -7.73 7.10
CA GLY A 39 -4.75 -6.41 6.54
C GLY A 39 -3.87 -6.12 5.32
N MET A 40 -2.58 -6.43 5.39
CA MET A 40 -1.66 -6.30 4.27
C MET A 40 -2.09 -7.16 3.09
N ARG A 41 -2.46 -8.42 3.33
CA ARG A 41 -2.96 -9.33 2.27
C ARG A 41 -4.21 -8.78 1.58
N ASP A 42 -5.17 -8.30 2.35
CA ASP A 42 -6.43 -7.76 1.82
C ASP A 42 -6.19 -6.48 1.02
N THR A 43 -5.34 -5.59 1.52
CA THR A 43 -4.92 -4.37 0.81
C THR A 43 -4.27 -4.71 -0.52
N MET A 44 -3.37 -5.69 -0.54
CA MET A 44 -2.69 -6.12 -1.77
C MET A 44 -3.67 -6.67 -2.82
N ASN A 45 -4.60 -7.53 -2.41
CA ASN A 45 -5.59 -8.09 -3.34
C ASN A 45 -6.53 -7.01 -3.90
N ASN A 46 -6.99 -6.10 -3.05
CA ASN A 46 -7.83 -4.98 -3.45
C ASN A 46 -7.09 -4.02 -4.39
N TYR A 47 -5.79 -3.80 -4.15
CA TYR A 47 -4.96 -2.97 -4.99
C TYR A 47 -4.92 -3.49 -6.45
N VAL A 48 -4.66 -4.79 -6.64
CA VAL A 48 -4.64 -5.40 -7.98
C VAL A 48 -5.97 -5.18 -8.70
N ASP A 49 -7.09 -5.43 -8.02
CA ASP A 49 -8.40 -5.26 -8.63
C ASP A 49 -8.68 -3.80 -9.05
N VAL A 50 -8.39 -2.86 -8.17
CA VAL A 50 -8.69 -1.45 -8.43
C VAL A 50 -7.77 -0.83 -9.47
N PHE A 51 -6.46 -1.00 -9.31
CA PHE A 51 -5.48 -0.33 -10.16
C PHE A 51 -5.26 -1.03 -11.51
N TYR A 52 -5.17 -2.36 -11.52
CA TYR A 52 -4.90 -3.08 -12.78
C TYR A 52 -6.16 -3.45 -13.56
N ASN A 53 -7.25 -3.80 -12.89
CA ASN A 53 -8.46 -4.22 -13.60
C ASN A 53 -9.37 -3.05 -13.94
N LYS A 54 -9.47 -2.04 -13.08
CA LYS A 54 -10.42 -0.93 -13.24
C LYS A 54 -9.81 0.37 -13.74
N ALA A 55 -8.61 0.75 -13.28
CA ALA A 55 -7.96 2.01 -13.66
C ALA A 55 -7.22 1.90 -15.01
N ILE A 56 -6.60 0.75 -15.30
CA ILE A 56 -5.93 0.49 -16.59
C ILE A 56 -6.96 0.01 -17.61
N ASN A 57 -7.31 0.89 -18.54
CA ASN A 57 -8.26 0.63 -19.62
C ASN A 57 -7.55 0.60 -20.98
N TYR A 58 -6.37 -0.03 -21.06
CA TYR A 58 -5.58 -0.23 -22.26
C TYR A 58 -4.96 -1.63 -22.27
N ASN A 59 -4.65 -2.15 -23.47
CA ASN A 59 -3.98 -3.44 -23.64
C ASN A 59 -2.47 -3.31 -23.80
N SER A 60 -2.00 -2.18 -24.34
CA SER A 60 -0.57 -1.94 -24.57
C SER A 60 -0.17 -0.51 -24.18
N LYS A 61 0.97 -0.43 -23.49
CA LYS A 61 1.70 0.82 -23.25
C LYS A 61 2.92 0.82 -24.19
N ILE A 62 2.97 1.79 -25.08
CA ILE A 62 4.06 1.98 -26.04
C ILE A 62 4.99 3.04 -25.45
N ASN A 63 6.26 2.72 -25.30
CA ASN A 63 7.27 3.72 -25.01
C ASN A 63 7.88 4.19 -26.32
N LEU A 64 7.95 5.48 -26.53
CA LEU A 64 8.51 6.11 -27.72
C LEU A 64 9.99 6.44 -27.49
N SER A 65 10.74 6.52 -28.60
CA SER A 65 12.13 6.94 -28.57
C SER A 65 12.24 8.44 -28.28
N ASP A 66 13.27 8.85 -27.54
CA ASP A 66 13.58 10.26 -27.30
C ASP A 66 13.86 11.04 -28.61
N SER A 67 14.18 10.33 -29.70
CA SER A 67 14.37 10.91 -31.04
C SER A 67 13.08 11.19 -31.80
N ALA A 68 11.92 10.66 -31.34
CA ALA A 68 10.63 10.88 -31.98
C ALA A 68 10.19 12.33 -31.78
N THR A 69 9.74 12.98 -32.82
CA THR A 69 9.14 14.31 -32.70
C THR A 69 7.71 14.23 -32.17
N ASN A 70 7.21 15.31 -31.55
CA ASN A 70 5.82 15.33 -31.07
C ASN A 70 4.81 15.11 -32.21
N GLU A 71 5.12 15.56 -33.45
CA GLU A 71 4.27 15.33 -34.61
C GLU A 71 4.18 13.86 -35.00
N GLU A 72 5.32 13.15 -35.02
CA GLU A 72 5.38 11.70 -35.25
C GLU A 72 4.65 10.94 -34.13
N SER A 73 4.83 11.35 -32.88
CA SER A 73 4.16 10.75 -31.71
C SER A 73 2.63 10.91 -31.78
N ILE A 74 2.14 12.09 -32.17
CA ILE A 74 0.69 12.36 -32.38
C ILE A 74 0.15 11.54 -33.53
N LYS A 75 0.91 11.41 -34.63
CA LYS A 75 0.50 10.59 -35.79
C LYS A 75 0.37 9.12 -35.33
N LEU A 76 1.36 8.58 -34.65
CA LEU A 76 1.30 7.24 -34.11
C LEU A 76 0.12 7.06 -33.12
N ALA A 77 -0.14 8.06 -32.25
CA ALA A 77 -1.28 8.04 -31.35
C ALA A 77 -2.62 7.95 -32.10
N ASN A 78 -2.76 8.67 -33.18
CA ASN A 78 -3.96 8.60 -34.04
C ASN A 78 -4.06 7.25 -34.76
N ASP A 79 -2.95 6.72 -35.30
CA ASP A 79 -2.92 5.43 -36.00
C ASP A 79 -3.31 4.27 -35.10
N TYR A 80 -2.95 4.33 -33.80
CA TYR A 80 -3.26 3.32 -32.80
C TYR A 80 -4.44 3.65 -31.88
N GLU A 81 -5.22 4.70 -32.18
CA GLU A 81 -6.31 5.20 -31.32
C GLU A 81 -5.88 5.28 -29.84
N ALA A 82 -4.71 5.86 -29.60
CA ALA A 82 -4.07 5.88 -28.32
C ALA A 82 -4.25 7.24 -27.60
N ASP A 83 -4.42 7.18 -26.28
CA ASP A 83 -4.13 8.33 -25.42
C ASP A 83 -2.60 8.46 -25.30
N PHE A 84 -2.11 9.66 -25.13
CA PHE A 84 -0.67 9.86 -25.01
C PHE A 84 -0.28 10.68 -23.79
N ALA A 85 0.94 10.49 -23.36
CA ALA A 85 1.50 11.17 -22.21
C ALA A 85 2.94 11.60 -22.43
N SER A 86 3.32 12.62 -21.69
CA SER A 86 4.70 13.03 -21.48
C SER A 86 5.06 12.75 -20.02
N ILE A 87 5.95 11.79 -19.79
CA ILE A 87 6.38 11.36 -18.46
C ILE A 87 7.79 11.84 -18.24
N ASN A 88 8.00 12.72 -17.26
CA ASN A 88 9.28 13.35 -17.02
C ASN A 88 9.68 13.25 -15.55
N SER A 89 10.97 13.04 -15.32
CA SER A 89 11.55 13.21 -14.00
C SER A 89 11.86 14.67 -13.75
N VAL A 90 11.43 15.18 -12.60
CA VAL A 90 11.63 16.58 -12.22
C VAL A 90 12.20 16.67 -10.81
N LYS A 91 12.79 17.81 -10.51
CA LYS A 91 13.33 18.15 -9.19
C LYS A 91 12.39 19.11 -8.49
N VAL A 92 12.02 18.80 -7.25
CA VAL A 92 11.25 19.65 -6.36
C VAL A 92 12.01 19.74 -5.03
N LYS A 93 12.42 20.93 -4.61
CA LYS A 93 13.19 21.13 -3.35
C LYS A 93 14.31 20.10 -3.17
N ASP A 94 15.20 19.90 -4.12
CA ASP A 94 16.30 18.91 -4.08
C ASP A 94 15.90 17.42 -4.06
N GLN A 95 14.66 17.09 -4.26
CA GLN A 95 14.18 15.70 -4.36
C GLN A 95 13.60 15.41 -5.74
N THR A 96 13.85 14.17 -6.21
CA THR A 96 13.31 13.72 -7.49
C THR A 96 11.85 13.30 -7.35
N MET A 97 11.04 13.68 -8.33
CA MET A 97 9.65 13.28 -8.48
C MET A 97 9.35 13.03 -9.95
N THR A 98 8.35 12.22 -10.25
CA THR A 98 7.83 12.06 -11.60
C THR A 98 6.64 13.00 -11.81
N ILE A 99 6.64 13.70 -12.95
CA ILE A 99 5.48 14.46 -13.41
C ILE A 99 4.96 13.82 -14.70
N GLU A 100 3.67 13.60 -14.77
CA GLU A 100 3.00 12.94 -15.88
C GLU A 100 1.95 13.90 -16.46
N MET A 101 2.05 14.16 -17.75
CA MET A 101 1.17 15.05 -18.48
C MET A 101 0.39 14.26 -19.52
N TYR A 102 -0.92 14.32 -19.48
CA TYR A 102 -1.80 13.47 -20.27
C TYR A 102 -2.66 14.26 -21.25
N ASP A 103 -2.84 13.70 -22.45
CA ASP A 103 -3.97 14.00 -23.32
C ASP A 103 -4.83 12.73 -23.41
N ILE A 104 -6.01 12.76 -22.76
CA ILE A 104 -6.90 11.62 -22.62
C ILE A 104 -8.12 11.83 -23.50
N LYS A 105 -8.10 11.21 -24.67
CA LYS A 105 -9.20 11.25 -25.66
C LYS A 105 -10.06 9.99 -25.60
N TYR A 106 -9.43 8.84 -25.40
CA TYR A 106 -10.06 7.52 -25.48
C TYR A 106 -10.31 6.87 -24.10
N ASP A 107 -10.06 7.60 -23.00
CA ASP A 107 -10.30 7.16 -21.61
C ASP A 107 -9.50 5.88 -21.23
N ARG A 108 -8.25 5.79 -21.74
CA ARG A 108 -7.38 4.63 -21.54
C ARG A 108 -6.74 4.62 -20.15
N VAL A 109 -6.54 5.77 -19.55
CA VAL A 109 -5.98 5.95 -18.22
C VAL A 109 -7.01 6.67 -17.34
N LYS A 110 -7.28 6.10 -16.16
CA LYS A 110 -8.25 6.65 -15.20
C LYS A 110 -7.56 6.95 -13.89
N PHE A 111 -7.96 8.04 -13.26
CA PHE A 111 -7.41 8.49 -11.99
C PHE A 111 -8.44 8.30 -10.87
N LEU A 112 -7.94 7.99 -9.67
CA LEU A 112 -8.74 7.80 -8.47
C LEU A 112 -8.51 8.94 -7.50
N ASP A 113 -9.58 9.45 -6.90
CA ASP A 113 -9.50 10.38 -5.79
C ASP A 113 -9.20 9.63 -4.46
N GLN A 114 -9.02 10.36 -3.38
CA GLN A 114 -8.81 9.80 -2.04
C GLN A 114 -9.98 8.93 -1.54
N LYS A 115 -11.17 9.05 -2.15
CA LYS A 115 -12.36 8.25 -1.84
C LYS A 115 -12.53 7.05 -2.77
N MET A 116 -11.50 6.72 -3.55
CA MET A 116 -11.50 5.62 -4.53
C MET A 116 -12.54 5.80 -5.65
N LYS A 117 -12.90 7.03 -5.99
CA LYS A 117 -13.80 7.35 -7.09
C LYS A 117 -12.99 7.82 -8.30
N PHE A 118 -13.39 7.35 -9.47
CA PHE A 118 -12.80 7.82 -10.73
C PHE A 118 -13.23 9.26 -11.03
N PHE A 119 -12.29 10.04 -11.51
CA PHE A 119 -12.53 11.41 -11.96
C PHE A 119 -11.71 11.71 -13.21
N LYS A 120 -12.03 12.79 -13.91
CA LYS A 120 -11.28 13.29 -15.05
C LYS A 120 -10.39 14.46 -14.65
N LEU A 121 -9.20 14.52 -15.24
CA LEU A 121 -8.30 15.65 -15.04
C LEU A 121 -8.90 16.93 -15.64
N GLU A 122 -8.80 18.01 -14.90
CA GLU A 122 -9.21 19.36 -15.37
C GLU A 122 -7.99 20.20 -15.73
N ASN A 123 -8.17 21.15 -16.66
CA ASN A 123 -7.10 22.03 -17.17
C ASN A 123 -6.83 23.23 -16.24
N ASN A 124 -6.85 23.03 -14.93
CA ASN A 124 -6.79 24.13 -13.93
C ASN A 124 -5.62 23.99 -12.95
N GLY A 125 -4.81 22.93 -13.05
CA GLY A 125 -3.68 22.70 -12.16
C GLY A 125 -3.12 21.29 -12.20
N VAL A 126 -2.43 20.94 -11.12
CA VAL A 126 -1.75 19.65 -10.92
C VAL A 126 -2.43 18.87 -9.82
N TYR A 127 -2.61 17.59 -10.06
CA TYR A 127 -3.02 16.60 -9.05
C TYR A 127 -1.77 15.90 -8.54
N ILE A 128 -1.60 15.82 -7.22
CA ILE A 128 -0.44 15.17 -6.60
C ILE A 128 -0.88 13.92 -5.86
N CYS A 129 -0.02 12.90 -5.78
CA CYS A 129 -0.34 11.74 -4.96
C CYS A 129 -0.21 12.04 -3.46
N GLU A 130 -0.87 11.25 -2.62
CA GLU A 130 -0.87 11.43 -1.15
C GLU A 130 0.55 11.50 -0.58
N ARG A 131 1.48 10.66 -1.05
CA ARG A 131 2.87 10.69 -0.59
C ARG A 131 3.60 11.98 -0.94
N VAL A 132 3.36 12.53 -2.13
CA VAL A 132 3.93 13.82 -2.55
C VAL A 132 3.35 14.93 -1.68
N ALA A 133 2.04 14.88 -1.39
CA ALA A 133 1.40 15.84 -0.49
C ALA A 133 2.01 15.81 0.92
N GLU A 134 2.20 14.64 1.50
CA GLU A 134 2.83 14.48 2.82
C GLU A 134 4.32 14.86 2.80
N LYS A 135 5.06 14.39 1.80
CA LYS A 135 6.52 14.60 1.68
C LYS A 135 6.93 16.07 1.55
N PHE A 136 6.14 16.85 0.84
CA PHE A 136 6.39 18.27 0.59
C PHE A 136 5.49 19.21 1.40
N GLU A 137 4.63 18.65 2.27
CA GLU A 137 3.65 19.38 3.10
C GLU A 137 2.68 20.23 2.26
N LEU A 138 2.27 19.73 1.08
CA LEU A 138 1.41 20.41 0.13
C LEU A 138 -0.07 20.08 0.35
N LYS A 139 -0.92 21.10 0.22
CA LYS A 139 -2.39 20.99 0.29
C LYS A 139 -3.02 21.46 -1.01
N VAL A 140 -4.27 21.09 -1.21
CA VAL A 140 -5.07 21.64 -2.33
C VAL A 140 -5.17 23.16 -2.17
N GLY A 141 -4.78 23.86 -3.22
CA GLY A 141 -4.70 25.33 -3.28
C GLY A 141 -3.28 25.90 -3.18
N ASP A 142 -2.32 25.10 -2.69
CA ASP A 142 -0.91 25.52 -2.60
C ASP A 142 -0.25 25.52 -3.98
N GLU A 143 0.84 26.26 -4.10
CA GLU A 143 1.68 26.30 -5.29
C GLU A 143 3.06 25.71 -4.94
N PHE A 144 3.67 25.02 -5.91
CA PHE A 144 5.05 24.56 -5.80
C PHE A 144 5.79 24.72 -7.14
N GLU A 145 7.11 24.80 -7.02
CA GLU A 145 7.99 24.85 -8.17
C GLU A 145 8.64 23.50 -8.43
N PHE A 146 8.75 23.16 -9.73
CA PHE A 146 9.54 22.04 -10.17
C PHE A 146 10.48 22.45 -11.32
N THR A 147 11.61 21.75 -11.40
CA THR A 147 12.61 21.95 -12.45
C THR A 147 12.83 20.61 -13.17
N PRO A 148 12.60 20.52 -14.49
CA PRO A 148 12.90 19.31 -15.25
C PRO A 148 14.40 18.98 -15.18
N TYR A 149 14.72 17.69 -15.22
CA TYR A 149 16.13 17.29 -15.26
C TYR A 149 16.79 17.76 -16.55
N GLY A 150 17.96 18.38 -16.40
CA GLY A 150 18.73 18.93 -17.53
C GLY A 150 18.33 20.34 -17.94
N GLU A 151 17.36 20.94 -17.27
CA GLU A 151 16.95 22.33 -17.46
C GLU A 151 17.29 23.20 -16.25
N GLU A 152 17.48 24.51 -16.48
CA GLU A 152 17.65 25.50 -15.40
C GLU A 152 16.32 26.21 -15.08
N LYS A 153 15.35 26.12 -15.98
CA LYS A 153 14.06 26.79 -15.86
C LYS A 153 13.13 26.05 -14.90
N SER A 154 12.62 26.76 -13.91
CA SER A 154 11.59 26.28 -13.00
C SER A 154 10.19 26.69 -13.48
N TYR A 155 9.22 25.86 -13.13
CA TYR A 155 7.81 26.07 -13.45
C TYR A 155 7.00 26.02 -12.16
N THR A 156 6.16 27.02 -11.94
CA THR A 156 5.24 27.08 -10.81
C THR A 156 3.89 26.48 -11.20
N VAL A 157 3.38 25.59 -10.35
CA VAL A 157 2.09 24.92 -10.58
C VAL A 157 1.24 24.95 -9.32
N LYS A 158 -0.08 25.00 -9.51
CA LYS A 158 -1.06 25.00 -8.42
C LYS A 158 -1.62 23.59 -8.21
N VAL A 159 -1.66 23.15 -6.96
CA VAL A 159 -2.28 21.87 -6.55
C VAL A 159 -3.79 22.04 -6.55
N VAL A 160 -4.50 21.26 -7.37
CA VAL A 160 -5.97 21.31 -7.47
C VAL A 160 -6.66 20.08 -6.93
N GLY A 161 -5.90 19.01 -6.67
CA GLY A 161 -6.45 17.79 -6.10
C GLY A 161 -5.38 16.81 -5.63
N ILE A 162 -5.82 15.82 -4.87
CA ILE A 162 -4.98 14.71 -4.41
C ILE A 162 -5.50 13.42 -5.01
N ILE A 163 -4.62 12.66 -5.67
CA ILE A 163 -4.93 11.37 -6.29
C ILE A 163 -4.45 10.22 -5.42
N HIS A 164 -5.19 9.13 -5.49
CA HIS A 164 -4.83 7.89 -4.82
C HIS A 164 -4.04 6.99 -5.78
N THR A 165 -2.74 6.87 -5.56
CA THR A 165 -1.83 6.00 -6.32
C THR A 165 -0.64 5.58 -5.46
N ILE A 166 0.02 4.46 -5.82
CA ILE A 166 1.23 3.99 -5.13
C ILE A 166 2.52 4.66 -5.62
N THR A 167 2.51 5.25 -6.79
CA THR A 167 3.68 5.91 -7.36
C THR A 167 3.77 7.36 -6.86
N GLU A 168 5.00 7.84 -6.64
CA GLU A 168 5.22 9.25 -6.29
C GLU A 168 5.16 10.10 -7.56
N VAL A 169 3.95 10.52 -7.91
CA VAL A 169 3.69 11.27 -9.13
C VAL A 169 2.88 12.52 -8.87
N ALA A 170 3.09 13.51 -9.73
CA ALA A 170 2.18 14.61 -9.97
C ALA A 170 1.62 14.46 -11.38
N VAL A 171 0.32 14.70 -11.56
CA VAL A 171 -0.39 14.50 -12.83
C VAL A 171 -1.09 15.78 -13.24
N MET A 172 -0.99 16.14 -14.50
CA MET A 172 -1.71 17.27 -15.10
C MET A 172 -2.10 16.97 -16.56
N THR A 173 -2.92 17.83 -17.13
CA THR A 173 -3.22 17.77 -18.56
C THR A 173 -2.10 18.40 -19.38
N LEU A 174 -1.92 17.95 -20.61
CA LEU A 174 -0.98 18.57 -21.54
C LEU A 174 -1.36 20.03 -21.87
N ASP A 175 -2.65 20.36 -21.89
CA ASP A 175 -3.10 21.73 -22.11
C ASP A 175 -2.72 22.66 -20.97
N TYR A 176 -2.80 22.19 -19.71
CA TYR A 176 -2.31 22.96 -18.58
C TYR A 176 -0.77 23.12 -18.63
N ALA A 177 -0.03 22.08 -19.00
CA ALA A 177 1.41 22.17 -19.21
C ALA A 177 1.78 23.21 -20.26
N LYS A 178 1.06 23.25 -21.40
CA LYS A 178 1.22 24.31 -22.42
C LYS A 178 0.95 25.71 -21.87
N SER A 179 -0.10 25.85 -21.06
CA SER A 179 -0.49 27.15 -20.51
C SER A 179 0.56 27.78 -19.59
N ILE A 180 1.33 26.97 -18.89
CA ILE A 180 2.45 27.41 -18.04
C ILE A 180 3.77 27.54 -18.83
N GLY A 181 3.74 27.31 -20.14
CA GLY A 181 4.91 27.40 -21.02
C GLY A 181 5.89 26.25 -20.85
N PHE A 182 5.44 25.10 -20.37
CA PHE A 182 6.26 23.90 -20.28
C PHE A 182 6.44 23.26 -21.66
N VAL A 183 7.69 22.98 -22.02
CA VAL A 183 8.03 22.25 -23.25
C VAL A 183 8.06 20.77 -22.93
N TYR A 184 7.11 20.03 -23.47
CA TYR A 184 6.98 18.61 -23.22
C TYR A 184 7.35 17.78 -24.45
N HIS A 185 7.74 16.54 -24.22
CA HIS A 185 8.00 15.54 -25.23
C HIS A 185 7.10 14.32 -24.98
N ILE A 186 6.28 13.97 -25.99
CA ILE A 186 5.41 12.80 -25.91
C ILE A 186 6.26 11.55 -26.02
N ASN A 187 6.33 10.77 -24.93
CA ASN A 187 7.18 9.58 -24.84
C ASN A 187 6.41 8.30 -24.53
N THR A 188 5.09 8.39 -24.32
CA THR A 188 4.27 7.23 -23.94
C THR A 188 2.91 7.29 -24.62
N LEU A 189 2.47 6.13 -25.17
CA LEU A 189 1.11 5.98 -25.73
C LEU A 189 0.40 4.81 -25.02
N TYR A 190 -0.90 4.93 -24.86
CA TYR A 190 -1.78 3.93 -24.26
C TYR A 190 -2.87 3.54 -25.23
N THR A 191 -2.93 2.26 -25.63
CA THR A 191 -3.83 1.78 -26.69
C THR A 191 -4.42 0.42 -26.38
N ASP A 192 -5.57 0.10 -27.00
CA ASP A 192 -6.14 -1.26 -26.95
C ASP A 192 -5.53 -2.20 -27.99
N TYR A 193 -4.76 -1.69 -28.94
CA TYR A 193 -4.09 -2.53 -29.93
C TYR A 193 -3.12 -3.49 -29.23
N GLN A 194 -3.09 -4.74 -29.74
CA GLN A 194 -2.18 -5.79 -29.30
C GLN A 194 -1.18 -6.12 -30.42
N ASN A 195 -0.09 -6.78 -30.05
CA ASN A 195 0.95 -7.24 -30.99
C ASN A 195 1.58 -6.10 -31.83
N ILE A 196 1.87 -4.99 -31.19
CA ILE A 196 2.53 -3.85 -31.80
C ILE A 196 4.01 -4.19 -32.02
N ALA A 197 4.48 -4.05 -33.26
CA ALA A 197 5.88 -4.31 -33.59
C ALA A 197 6.79 -3.19 -33.07
N THR A 198 7.93 -3.55 -32.53
CA THR A 198 9.00 -2.60 -32.18
C THR A 198 9.63 -2.00 -33.42
N SER A 199 10.02 -0.75 -33.36
CA SER A 199 10.70 -0.01 -34.44
C SER A 199 11.66 1.01 -33.83
N ASN A 200 12.37 1.76 -34.66
CA ASN A 200 13.26 2.83 -34.20
C ASN A 200 12.50 3.90 -33.38
N LEU A 201 11.21 4.15 -33.70
CA LEU A 201 10.35 5.09 -32.96
C LEU A 201 9.67 4.43 -31.76
N ILE A 202 9.54 3.09 -31.77
CA ILE A 202 8.88 2.29 -30.72
C ILE A 202 9.90 1.28 -30.18
N PRO A 203 10.82 1.69 -29.30
CA PRO A 203 11.85 0.80 -28.74
C PRO A 203 11.28 -0.28 -27.84
N SER A 204 10.13 -0.05 -27.18
CA SER A 204 9.52 -1.05 -26.33
C SER A 204 8.00 -0.91 -26.24
N VAL A 205 7.36 -2.06 -26.09
CA VAL A 205 5.91 -2.17 -25.85
C VAL A 205 5.68 -3.05 -24.62
N GLN A 206 4.93 -2.56 -23.68
CA GLN A 206 4.54 -3.30 -22.48
C GLN A 206 3.06 -3.64 -22.59
N THR A 207 2.73 -4.92 -22.66
CA THR A 207 1.33 -5.36 -22.63
C THR A 207 0.78 -5.34 -21.21
N LYS A 208 -0.52 -5.11 -21.07
CA LYS A 208 -1.22 -5.20 -19.78
C LYS A 208 -0.91 -6.52 -19.06
N ASP A 209 -0.92 -7.64 -19.79
CA ASP A 209 -0.58 -8.95 -19.26
C ASP A 209 0.85 -9.03 -18.74
N SER A 210 1.82 -8.41 -19.42
CA SER A 210 3.22 -8.40 -18.97
C SER A 210 3.39 -7.56 -17.69
N ILE A 211 2.69 -6.44 -17.59
CA ILE A 211 2.66 -5.58 -16.40
C ILE A 211 2.06 -6.35 -15.22
N ILE A 212 0.90 -6.99 -15.43
CA ILE A 212 0.23 -7.80 -14.41
C ILE A 212 1.11 -8.96 -13.97
N LYS A 213 1.74 -9.71 -14.89
CA LYS A 213 2.65 -10.81 -14.56
C LYS A 213 3.87 -10.36 -13.74
N SER A 214 4.46 -9.23 -14.10
CA SER A 214 5.60 -8.66 -13.34
C SER A 214 5.16 -8.28 -11.93
N PHE A 215 3.97 -7.71 -11.81
CA PHE A 215 3.38 -7.37 -10.52
C PHE A 215 2.99 -8.63 -9.72
N ASP A 216 2.42 -9.65 -10.36
CA ASP A 216 2.07 -10.91 -9.71
C ASP A 216 3.31 -11.62 -9.13
N THR A 217 4.45 -11.54 -9.81
CA THR A 217 5.72 -12.07 -9.29
C THR A 217 6.12 -11.36 -8.00
N PHE A 218 6.11 -10.02 -8.00
CA PHE A 218 6.35 -9.22 -6.79
C PHE A 218 5.35 -9.54 -5.68
N MET A 219 4.05 -9.63 -6.03
CA MET A 219 2.97 -9.96 -5.10
C MET A 219 3.11 -11.36 -4.51
N SER A 220 3.61 -12.34 -5.28
CA SER A 220 3.83 -13.69 -4.78
C SER A 220 4.93 -13.74 -3.72
N LEU A 221 6.01 -12.99 -3.90
CA LEU A 221 7.08 -12.83 -2.90
C LEU A 221 6.55 -12.16 -1.63
N MET A 222 5.74 -11.12 -1.78
CA MET A 222 5.11 -10.45 -0.64
C MET A 222 4.13 -11.38 0.09
N LYS A 223 3.30 -12.15 -0.64
CA LYS A 223 2.40 -13.15 -0.04
C LYS A 223 3.17 -14.22 0.73
N LEU A 224 4.32 -14.68 0.21
CA LEU A 224 5.20 -15.61 0.91
C LEU A 224 5.69 -15.01 2.23
N SER A 225 6.18 -13.77 2.20
CA SER A 225 6.65 -13.06 3.41
C SER A 225 5.55 -12.91 4.46
N VAL A 226 4.35 -12.49 4.03
CA VAL A 226 3.17 -12.37 4.93
C VAL A 226 2.80 -13.73 5.51
N THR A 227 2.84 -14.80 4.72
CA THR A 227 2.55 -16.16 5.20
C THR A 227 3.56 -16.61 6.26
N CYS A 228 4.84 -16.35 6.06
CA CYS A 228 5.89 -16.62 7.06
C CYS A 228 5.65 -15.84 8.36
N LEU A 229 5.24 -14.56 8.27
CA LEU A 229 4.91 -13.74 9.44
C LEU A 229 3.70 -14.31 10.21
N ILE A 230 2.67 -14.76 9.50
CA ILE A 230 1.49 -15.40 10.12
C ILE A 230 1.91 -16.66 10.88
N ILE A 231 2.69 -17.53 10.25
CA ILE A 231 3.18 -18.76 10.89
C ILE A 231 4.02 -18.43 12.14
N ALA A 232 4.95 -17.48 12.02
CA ALA A 232 5.76 -17.03 13.15
C ALA A 232 4.91 -16.47 14.29
N ALA A 233 3.88 -15.68 13.98
CA ALA A 233 2.97 -15.11 14.97
C ALA A 233 2.17 -16.20 15.71
N PHE A 234 1.71 -17.25 15.00
CA PHE A 234 1.04 -18.40 15.64
C PHE A 234 1.99 -19.20 16.55
N ILE A 235 3.22 -19.43 16.12
CA ILE A 235 4.23 -20.12 16.94
C ILE A 235 4.53 -19.32 18.21
N LEU A 236 4.79 -18.00 18.06
CA LEU A 236 5.04 -17.12 19.19
C LEU A 236 3.85 -17.07 20.15
N GLY A 237 2.63 -16.96 19.62
CA GLY A 237 1.41 -17.00 20.41
C GLY A 237 1.26 -18.30 21.19
N GLY A 238 1.54 -19.44 20.56
CA GLY A 238 1.55 -20.75 21.20
C GLY A 238 2.59 -20.85 22.33
N ILE A 239 3.80 -20.34 22.12
CA ILE A 239 4.84 -20.31 23.14
C ILE A 239 4.43 -19.43 24.34
N VAL A 240 3.86 -18.26 24.08
CA VAL A 240 3.39 -17.34 25.14
C VAL A 240 2.27 -18.01 25.96
N LEU A 241 1.29 -18.63 25.29
CA LEU A 241 0.20 -19.33 25.97
C LEU A 241 0.68 -20.55 26.75
N TYR A 242 1.63 -21.33 26.18
CA TYR A 242 2.24 -22.45 26.87
C TYR A 242 2.98 -22.01 28.14
N ASN A 243 3.82 -20.98 28.03
CA ASN A 243 4.56 -20.44 29.18
C ASN A 243 3.61 -19.93 30.27
N LEU A 244 2.53 -19.27 29.91
CA LEU A 244 1.50 -18.81 30.83
C LEU A 244 0.85 -20.00 31.55
N GLY A 245 0.47 -21.04 30.79
CA GLY A 245 -0.12 -22.26 31.35
C GLY A 245 0.80 -22.97 32.33
N VAL A 246 2.06 -23.16 31.96
CA VAL A 246 3.07 -23.82 32.83
C VAL A 246 3.31 -23.01 34.10
N MET A 247 3.48 -21.69 34.00
CA MET A 247 3.69 -20.84 35.17
C MET A 247 2.47 -20.83 36.09
N SER A 248 1.27 -20.74 35.57
CA SER A 248 0.03 -20.80 36.31
C SER A 248 -0.13 -22.14 37.02
N PHE A 249 0.25 -23.24 36.36
CA PHE A 249 0.25 -24.59 36.96
C PHE A 249 1.26 -24.72 38.12
N MET A 250 2.50 -24.26 37.94
CA MET A 250 3.56 -24.34 38.92
C MET A 250 3.23 -23.58 40.22
N GLU A 251 2.60 -22.40 40.10
CA GLU A 251 2.19 -21.63 41.28
C GLU A 251 1.07 -22.30 42.06
N ARG A 252 0.10 -22.89 41.35
CA ARG A 252 -1.02 -23.62 41.99
C ARG A 252 -0.66 -25.03 42.46
N TYR A 253 0.50 -25.55 42.06
CA TYR A 253 0.93 -26.87 42.45
C TYR A 253 1.03 -27.03 44.01
N ARG A 254 1.52 -25.98 44.69
CA ARG A 254 1.56 -25.95 46.16
C ARG A 254 0.15 -25.90 46.77
N GLU A 255 -0.78 -25.16 46.20
CA GLU A 255 -2.16 -25.10 46.67
C GLU A 255 -2.88 -26.44 46.45
N MET A 256 -2.61 -27.13 45.32
CA MET A 256 -3.14 -28.45 45.02
C MET A 256 -2.60 -29.48 46.01
N ALA A 257 -1.32 -29.43 46.35
CA ALA A 257 -0.72 -30.32 47.33
C ALA A 257 -1.39 -30.14 48.71
N THR A 258 -1.69 -28.90 49.10
CA THR A 258 -2.38 -28.60 50.37
C THR A 258 -3.82 -29.16 50.36
N LEU A 259 -4.57 -28.99 49.27
CA LEU A 259 -5.92 -29.52 49.10
C LEU A 259 -5.93 -31.08 49.13
N LYS A 260 -4.90 -31.72 48.58
CA LYS A 260 -4.73 -33.16 48.59
C LYS A 260 -4.46 -33.68 50.00
N VAL A 261 -3.65 -32.98 50.79
CA VAL A 261 -3.38 -33.30 52.20
C VAL A 261 -4.65 -33.17 53.07
N VAL A 262 -5.53 -32.20 52.73
CA VAL A 262 -6.84 -32.01 53.42
C VAL A 262 -7.90 -33.01 52.96
N GLY A 263 -7.56 -33.95 52.04
CA GLY A 263 -8.44 -35.07 51.65
C GLY A 263 -9.32 -34.84 50.40
N PHE A 264 -9.06 -33.81 49.62
CA PHE A 264 -9.80 -33.61 48.36
C PHE A 264 -9.38 -34.63 47.29
N LYS A 265 -10.34 -35.24 46.60
CA LYS A 265 -10.09 -36.19 45.49
C LYS A 265 -9.55 -35.46 44.26
N ASP A 266 -8.59 -36.08 43.56
CA ASP A 266 -7.93 -35.53 42.37
C ASP A 266 -8.91 -34.99 41.27
N LYS A 267 -10.04 -35.69 41.06
CA LYS A 267 -11.12 -35.29 40.16
C LYS A 267 -11.79 -33.96 40.55
N LYS A 268 -11.88 -33.65 41.84
CA LYS A 268 -12.50 -32.44 42.38
C LYS A 268 -11.53 -31.25 42.29
N ILE A 269 -10.24 -31.52 42.55
CA ILE A 269 -9.13 -30.57 42.42
C ILE A 269 -8.99 -30.13 40.93
N GLY A 270 -9.01 -31.09 39.97
CA GLY A 270 -8.93 -30.80 38.55
C GLY A 270 -10.11 -29.95 38.03
N ARG A 271 -11.34 -30.23 38.52
CA ARG A 271 -12.54 -29.46 38.14
C ARG A 271 -12.52 -28.03 38.70
N LEU A 272 -12.00 -27.83 39.89
CA LEU A 272 -11.79 -26.51 40.50
C LEU A 272 -10.77 -25.66 39.70
N LEU A 273 -9.69 -26.29 39.23
CA LEU A 273 -8.68 -25.61 38.40
C LEU A 273 -9.21 -25.19 37.03
N ILE A 274 -9.98 -26.05 36.36
CA ILE A 274 -10.55 -25.75 35.05
C ILE A 274 -11.63 -24.65 35.14
N SER A 275 -12.39 -24.60 36.24
CA SER A 275 -13.43 -23.58 36.41
C SER A 275 -12.90 -22.19 36.82
N GLN A 276 -11.61 -22.08 37.12
CA GLN A 276 -10.94 -20.83 37.53
C GLN A 276 -10.09 -20.21 36.41
N ASN A 277 -9.89 -20.93 35.31
CA ASN A 277 -9.30 -20.44 34.08
C ASN A 277 -10.39 -20.02 33.08
#